data_959a00786a348f495b58678b6593ee91
#
_entry.id   959a00786a348f495b58678b6593ee91
#
_cell.length_a   1.000
_cell.length_b   1.000
_cell.length_c   1.000
_cell.angle_alpha   90.00
_cell.angle_beta   90.00
_cell.angle_gamma   90.00
#
_symmetry.space_group_name_H-M   'P 1'
#
loop_
_entity.id
_entity.type
_entity.pdbx_description
1 polymer ?
#
loop_
_entity_poly.entity_id
_entity_poly.type
_entity_poly.pdbx_seq_one_letter_code
_entity_poly.pdbx_strand_id
1 'polypeptide(L)'
;MRPSKNQLLINALATEIKLRRHALGFSQEDLAGHCQLDRPYISLIEVGRKQPTLSVLLRLSDGLQYSLAEFMGLVQERYLLERQVAAAA
;
A
#
# COMPACT_ATOMS: atom_id res chain seq x y z
N MET A 1 20.34 -15.37 8.06
CA MET A 1 19.72 -14.90 6.80
C MET A 1 19.05 -13.56 7.03
N ARG A 2 19.28 -12.62 6.12
CA ARG A 2 18.64 -11.31 6.22
C ARG A 2 17.20 -11.43 5.77
N PRO A 3 16.24 -10.79 6.46
CA PRO A 3 14.85 -10.78 5.99
C PRO A 3 14.75 -10.02 4.67
N SER A 4 13.93 -10.52 3.76
CA SER A 4 13.63 -9.84 2.50
C SER A 4 12.57 -8.77 2.65
N LYS A 5 11.94 -8.68 3.82
CA LYS A 5 10.89 -7.71 4.14
C LYS A 5 11.49 -6.38 4.57
N ASN A 6 10.98 -5.30 3.99
CA ASN A 6 11.25 -3.94 4.45
C ASN A 6 9.97 -3.42 5.11
N GLN A 7 9.88 -3.50 6.43
CA GLN A 7 8.66 -3.14 7.16
C GLN A 7 8.31 -1.66 6.98
N LEU A 8 9.30 -0.80 6.91
CA LEU A 8 9.06 0.63 6.72
C LEU A 8 8.42 0.90 5.35
N LEU A 9 8.86 0.20 4.32
CA LEU A 9 8.29 0.30 2.98
C LEU A 9 6.86 -0.26 2.95
N ILE A 10 6.64 -1.39 3.62
CA ILE A 10 5.31 -2.00 3.74
C ILE A 10 4.36 -1.05 4.45
N ASN A 11 4.81 -0.36 5.50
CA ASN A 11 4.01 0.63 6.21
C ASN A 11 3.68 1.85 5.33
N ALA A 12 4.63 2.29 4.53
CA ALA A 12 4.41 3.38 3.57
C ALA A 12 3.32 3.00 2.55
N LEU A 13 3.40 1.79 2.02
CA LEU A 13 2.39 1.24 1.12
C LEU A 13 1.02 1.21 1.80
N ALA A 14 0.95 0.69 3.02
CA ALA A 14 -0.29 0.59 3.79
C ALA A 14 -0.95 1.96 3.96
N THR A 15 -0.16 2.96 4.31
CA THR A 15 -0.64 4.32 4.51
C THR A 15 -1.18 4.92 3.21
N GLU A 16 -0.45 4.77 2.11
CA GLU A 16 -0.89 5.30 0.82
C GLU A 16 -2.19 4.66 0.33
N ILE A 17 -2.33 3.35 0.51
CA ILE A 17 -3.56 2.65 0.17
C ILE A 17 -4.73 3.21 0.98
N LYS A 18 -4.55 3.32 2.28
CA LYS A 18 -5.60 3.77 3.19
C LYS A 18 -6.04 5.20 2.88
N LEU A 19 -5.09 6.10 2.69
CA LEU A 19 -5.37 7.51 2.37
C LEU A 19 -6.12 7.64 1.05
N ARG A 20 -5.65 6.95 0.01
CA ARG A 20 -6.28 7.03 -1.30
C ARG A 20 -7.68 6.41 -1.28
N ARG A 21 -7.82 5.27 -0.59
CA ARG A 21 -9.12 4.61 -0.43
C ARG A 21 -10.14 5.55 0.19
N HIS A 22 -9.75 6.23 1.28
CA HIS A 22 -10.62 7.21 1.94
C HIS A 22 -10.93 8.40 1.03
N ALA A 23 -9.96 8.89 0.28
CA ALA A 23 -10.14 10.00 -0.65
C ALA A 23 -11.15 9.65 -1.74
N LEU A 24 -11.20 8.39 -2.17
CA LEU A 24 -12.16 7.92 -3.17
C LEU A 24 -13.52 7.55 -2.56
N GLY A 25 -13.66 7.60 -1.25
CA GLY A 25 -14.89 7.24 -0.57
C GLY A 25 -15.15 5.75 -0.52
N PHE A 26 -14.13 4.91 -0.65
CA PHE A 26 -14.28 3.46 -0.67
C PHE A 26 -14.15 2.88 0.73
N SER A 27 -15.01 1.90 1.04
CA SER A 27 -14.78 0.97 2.15
C SER A 27 -13.68 -0.03 1.74
N GLN A 28 -13.18 -0.81 2.70
CA GLN A 28 -12.25 -1.90 2.36
C GLN A 28 -12.90 -2.91 1.41
N GLU A 29 -14.19 -3.17 1.60
CA GLU A 29 -14.96 -4.09 0.75
C GLU A 29 -15.09 -3.54 -0.67
N ASP A 30 -15.35 -2.23 -0.82
CA ASP A 30 -15.38 -1.56 -2.12
C ASP A 30 -14.05 -1.72 -2.85
N LEU A 31 -12.95 -1.41 -2.16
CA LEU A 31 -11.62 -1.53 -2.74
C LEU A 31 -11.32 -2.97 -3.14
N ALA A 32 -11.64 -3.92 -2.28
CA ALA A 32 -11.43 -5.34 -2.59
C ALA A 32 -12.16 -5.73 -3.87
N GLY A 33 -13.40 -5.28 -4.04
CA GLY A 33 -14.17 -5.52 -5.27
C GLY A 33 -13.50 -4.91 -6.50
N HIS A 34 -13.03 -3.68 -6.40
CA HIS A 34 -12.35 -3.01 -7.52
C HIS A 34 -11.03 -3.67 -7.89
N CYS A 35 -10.33 -4.25 -6.92
CA CYS A 35 -9.04 -4.90 -7.13
C CYS A 35 -9.16 -6.40 -7.40
N GLN A 36 -10.36 -6.97 -7.32
CA GLN A 36 -10.59 -8.42 -7.40
C GLN A 36 -9.76 -9.17 -6.34
N LEU A 37 -9.79 -8.64 -5.12
CA LEU A 37 -9.12 -9.21 -3.95
C LEU A 37 -10.15 -9.43 -2.85
N ASP A 38 -9.79 -10.24 -1.86
CA ASP A 38 -10.64 -10.45 -0.70
C ASP A 38 -10.46 -9.31 0.32
N ARG A 39 -11.55 -8.91 0.99
CA ARG A 39 -11.49 -7.88 2.01
C ARG A 39 -10.47 -8.18 3.12
N PRO A 40 -10.38 -9.40 3.68
CA PRO A 40 -9.37 -9.69 4.68
C PRO A 40 -7.93 -9.45 4.20
N TYR A 41 -7.67 -9.69 2.92
CA TYR A 41 -6.36 -9.42 2.34
C TYR A 41 -6.06 -7.91 2.32
N ILE A 42 -7.05 -7.09 1.92
CA ILE A 42 -6.93 -5.63 1.97
C ILE A 42 -6.65 -5.17 3.41
N SER A 43 -7.38 -5.73 4.38
CA SER A 43 -7.20 -5.39 5.79
C SER A 43 -5.77 -5.68 6.26
N LEU A 44 -5.22 -6.83 5.90
CA LEU A 44 -3.85 -7.20 6.27
C LEU A 44 -2.81 -6.28 5.63
N ILE A 45 -3.03 -5.86 4.39
CA ILE A 45 -2.13 -4.91 3.74
C ILE A 45 -2.18 -3.56 4.46
N GLU A 46 -3.38 -3.08 4.79
CA GLU A 46 -3.56 -1.76 5.41
C GLU A 46 -3.01 -1.65 6.83
N VAL A 47 -2.83 -2.77 7.51
CA VAL A 47 -2.18 -2.79 8.83
C VAL A 47 -0.69 -3.14 8.76
N GLY A 48 -0.14 -3.28 7.56
CA GLY A 48 1.27 -3.55 7.37
C GLY A 48 1.70 -4.97 7.69
N ARG A 49 0.78 -5.93 7.66
CA ARG A 49 1.05 -7.34 8.00
C ARG A 49 1.18 -8.23 6.78
N LYS A 50 0.96 -7.70 5.58
CA LYS A 50 1.05 -8.46 4.34
C LYS A 50 1.81 -7.64 3.32
N GLN A 51 2.78 -8.28 2.67
CA GLN A 51 3.50 -7.68 1.56
C GLN A 51 2.92 -8.22 0.26
N PRO A 52 2.27 -7.37 -0.57
CA PRO A 52 1.68 -7.85 -1.81
C PRO A 52 2.75 -8.15 -2.86
N THR A 53 2.41 -9.06 -3.76
CA THR A 53 3.22 -9.34 -4.93
C THR A 53 3.11 -8.20 -5.93
N LEU A 54 4.00 -8.18 -6.91
CA LEU A 54 3.96 -7.20 -8.00
C LEU A 54 2.62 -7.22 -8.74
N SER A 55 2.09 -8.42 -9.01
CA SER A 55 0.80 -8.57 -9.69
C SER A 55 -0.34 -7.98 -8.87
N VAL A 56 -0.32 -8.17 -7.56
CA VAL A 56 -1.32 -7.59 -6.66
C VAL A 56 -1.16 -6.08 -6.59
N LEU A 57 0.06 -5.56 -6.61
CA LEU A 57 0.30 -4.12 -6.64
C LEU A 57 -0.31 -3.47 -7.88
N LEU A 58 -0.26 -4.14 -9.03
CA LEU A 58 -0.92 -3.64 -10.23
C LEU A 58 -2.43 -3.58 -10.05
N ARG A 59 -3.04 -4.61 -9.48
CA ARG A 59 -4.48 -4.62 -9.18
C ARG A 59 -4.87 -3.52 -8.20
N LEU A 60 -4.07 -3.31 -7.17
CA LEU A 60 -4.29 -2.22 -6.20
C LEU A 60 -4.23 -0.86 -6.88
N SER A 61 -3.23 -0.64 -7.73
CA SER A 61 -3.09 0.60 -8.50
C SER A 61 -4.35 0.85 -9.32
N ASP A 62 -4.78 -0.14 -10.07
CA ASP A 62 -5.97 -0.04 -10.92
C ASP A 62 -7.21 0.30 -10.09
N GLY A 63 -7.43 -0.41 -8.99
CA GLY A 63 -8.58 -0.17 -8.11
C GLY A 63 -8.55 1.19 -7.43
N LEU A 64 -7.34 1.72 -7.17
CA LEU A 64 -7.14 3.05 -6.60
C LEU A 64 -7.09 4.16 -7.66
N GLN A 65 -7.27 3.80 -8.92
CA GLN A 65 -7.31 4.74 -10.06
C GLN A 65 -5.98 5.46 -10.26
N TYR A 66 -4.88 4.71 -10.09
CA TYR A 66 -3.53 5.15 -10.39
C TYR A 66 -2.92 4.26 -11.48
N SER A 67 -1.95 4.78 -12.20
CA SER A 67 -1.00 3.89 -12.88
C SER A 67 -0.08 3.27 -11.82
N LEU A 68 0.53 2.13 -12.15
CA LEU A 68 1.48 1.50 -11.23
C LEU A 68 2.65 2.45 -10.92
N ALA A 69 3.14 3.18 -11.93
CA ALA A 69 4.23 4.12 -11.76
C ALA A 69 3.87 5.26 -10.81
N GLU A 70 2.67 5.84 -10.95
CA GLU A 70 2.19 6.89 -10.06
C GLU A 70 2.10 6.39 -8.62
N PHE A 71 1.49 5.23 -8.45
CA PHE A 71 1.29 4.65 -7.12
C PHE A 71 2.62 4.35 -6.45
N MET A 72 3.54 3.70 -7.17
CA MET A 72 4.86 3.37 -6.63
C MET A 72 5.68 4.62 -6.34
N GLY A 73 5.52 5.66 -7.13
CA GLY A 73 6.17 6.95 -6.87
C GLY A 73 5.72 7.55 -5.55
N LEU A 74 4.42 7.55 -5.27
CA LEU A 74 3.86 8.05 -4.01
C LEU A 74 4.32 7.21 -2.81
N VAL A 75 4.33 5.90 -2.97
CA VAL A 75 4.81 4.98 -1.93
C VAL A 75 6.28 5.25 -1.64
N GLN A 76 7.09 5.42 -2.67
CA GLN A 76 8.53 5.68 -2.51
C GLN A 76 8.78 7.01 -1.81
N GLU A 77 8.06 8.07 -2.18
CA GLU A 77 8.19 9.36 -1.52
C GLU A 77 7.89 9.26 -0.03
N ARG A 78 6.79 8.61 0.31
CA ARG A 78 6.43 8.42 1.72
C ARG A 78 7.48 7.61 2.46
N TYR A 79 7.94 6.53 1.83
CA TYR A 79 8.99 5.69 2.41
C TYR A 79 10.25 6.50 2.73
N LEU A 80 10.68 7.35 1.81
CA LEU A 80 11.88 8.16 2.00
C LEU A 80 11.71 9.16 3.15
N LEU A 81 10.55 9.79 3.25
CA LEU A 81 10.23 10.70 4.35
C LEU A 81 10.21 9.98 5.69
N GLU A 82 9.53 8.84 5.77
CA GLU A 82 9.43 8.06 7.01
C GLU A 82 10.79 7.51 7.43
N ARG A 83 11.63 7.13 6.47
CA ARG A 83 13.00 6.68 6.75
C ARG A 83 13.84 7.80 7.35
N GLN A 84 13.70 9.03 6.87
CA GLN A 84 14.39 10.20 7.44
C GLN A 84 13.93 10.46 8.87
N VAL A 85 12.63 10.41 9.13
CA VAL A 85 12.08 10.62 10.48
C VAL A 85 12.59 9.53 11.42
N ALA A 86 12.59 8.28 11.01
CA ALA A 86 13.09 7.17 11.82
C ALA A 86 14.58 7.31 12.12
N ALA A 87 15.37 7.78 11.17
CA ALA A 87 16.81 7.98 11.36
C ALA A 87 17.12 9.17 12.27
N ALA A 88 16.23 10.17 12.33
CA ALA A 88 16.40 11.35 13.16
C ALA A 88 15.93 11.14 14.61
N ALA A 89 15.18 10.08 14.85
CA ALA A 89 14.60 9.79 16.17
C ALA A 89 15.64 9.28 17.17
#